data_2fe2b3957d7792366a3c77b0be628650
#
_entry.id   2fe2b3957d7792366a3c77b0be628650
#
_cell.length_a   1.000
_cell.length_b   1.000
_cell.length_c   1.000
_cell.angle_alpha   90.00
_cell.angle_beta   90.00
_cell.angle_gamma   90.00
#
_symmetry.space_group_name_H-M   'P 1'
#
loop_
_entity.id
_entity.type
_entity.pdbx_description
1 polymer ?
#
loop_
_entity_poly.entity_id
_entity_poly.type
_entity_poly.pdbx_seq_one_letter_code
_entity_poly.pdbx_strand_id
1 'polypeptide(L)'
;MRRMQSVSLSREMERALVALGADVDRMRIERRAAQVRAMWADIVDEPIVRHTNAVYIRRTDAGKELIAYVDESMYAAELNARRELIKLQFLRRYGEEIGAFKILISRGRYKHN
;
A
#
# COMPACT_ATOMS: atom_id res chain seq x y z
N MET A 1 -17.32 40.53 1.94
CA MET A 1 -17.47 40.00 1.81
C MET A 1 -17.79 39.28 1.23
N ARG A 2 -17.54 38.94 0.99
CA ARG A 2 -17.71 38.34 0.50
C ARG A 2 -18.15 37.35 0.42
N ARG A 3 -18.46 36.82 0.78
CA ARG A 3 -18.89 35.90 0.81
C ARG A 3 -19.73 35.41 0.21
N MET A 4 -19.99 35.66 0.15
CA MET A 4 -20.99 35.33 -0.41
C MET A 4 -20.92 34.78 -1.67
N GLN A 5 -20.15 35.04 -2.34
CA GLN A 5 -20.02 34.57 -3.51
C GLN A 5 -19.77 33.21 -3.63
N SER A 6 -19.24 32.68 -2.67
CA SER A 6 -18.97 31.27 -2.65
C SER A 6 -20.23 30.47 -2.81
N VAL A 7 -21.34 31.10 -2.43
CA VAL A 7 -22.58 30.40 -2.51
C VAL A 7 -23.06 30.15 -3.90
N SER A 8 -22.48 30.82 -4.85
CA SER A 8 -22.95 30.65 -6.21
C SER A 8 -22.07 29.78 -7.06
N LEU A 9 -21.33 28.84 -6.48
CA LEU A 9 -20.59 27.89 -7.26
C LEU A 9 -21.57 27.09 -8.12
N SER A 10 -21.23 26.96 -9.39
CA SER A 10 -22.04 26.17 -10.29
C SER A 10 -21.86 24.71 -10.03
N ARG A 11 -22.78 23.92 -10.54
CA ARG A 11 -22.64 22.46 -10.41
C ARG A 11 -21.43 21.93 -11.13
N GLU A 12 -21.10 22.53 -12.27
CA GLU A 12 -19.91 22.13 -13.00
C GLU A 12 -18.66 22.36 -12.15
N MET A 13 -18.64 23.50 -11.45
CA MET A 13 -17.51 23.83 -10.63
C MET A 13 -17.39 22.88 -9.46
N GLU A 14 -18.53 22.54 -8.84
CA GLU A 14 -18.53 21.60 -7.74
C GLU A 14 -18.05 20.25 -8.19
N ARG A 15 -18.49 19.79 -9.38
CA ARG A 15 -18.01 18.52 -9.90
C ARG A 15 -16.52 18.53 -10.19
N ALA A 16 -16.04 19.65 -10.69
CA ALA A 16 -14.62 19.78 -10.97
C ALA A 16 -13.79 19.70 -9.69
N LEU A 17 -14.27 20.33 -8.62
CA LEU A 17 -13.57 20.29 -7.35
C LEU A 17 -13.57 18.88 -6.75
N VAL A 18 -14.69 18.17 -6.87
CA VAL A 18 -14.76 16.80 -6.39
C VAL A 18 -13.83 15.90 -7.20
N ALA A 19 -13.81 16.07 -8.52
CA ALA A 19 -12.94 15.28 -9.37
C ALA A 19 -11.47 15.54 -9.05
N LEU A 20 -11.13 16.80 -8.79
CA LEU A 20 -9.76 17.15 -8.43
C LEU A 20 -9.38 16.53 -7.11
N GLY A 21 -10.27 16.52 -6.14
CA GLY A 21 -10.02 15.87 -4.86
C GLY A 21 -9.82 14.38 -5.02
N ALA A 22 -10.64 13.73 -5.86
CA ALA A 22 -10.49 12.31 -6.12
C ALA A 22 -9.15 12.00 -6.78
N ASP A 23 -8.69 12.85 -7.69
CA ASP A 23 -7.40 12.66 -8.35
C ASP A 23 -6.25 12.81 -7.35
N VAL A 24 -6.35 13.78 -6.45
CA VAL A 24 -5.34 13.97 -5.42
C VAL A 24 -5.27 12.76 -4.50
N ASP A 25 -6.43 12.22 -4.13
CA ASP A 25 -6.48 11.03 -3.27
C ASP A 25 -5.90 9.82 -3.98
N ARG A 26 -6.20 9.64 -5.27
CA ARG A 26 -5.64 8.54 -6.03
C ARG A 26 -4.12 8.65 -6.11
N MET A 27 -3.61 9.84 -6.36
CA MET A 27 -2.18 10.06 -6.42
C MET A 27 -1.50 9.77 -5.10
N ARG A 28 -2.15 10.12 -3.99
CA ARG A 28 -1.62 9.84 -2.66
C ARG A 28 -1.54 8.35 -2.40
N ILE A 29 -2.59 7.60 -2.79
CA ILE A 29 -2.63 6.16 -2.62
C ILE A 29 -1.56 5.50 -3.47
N GLU A 30 -1.39 5.94 -4.72
CA GLU A 30 -0.38 5.37 -5.60
C GLU A 30 1.02 5.65 -5.10
N ARG A 31 1.24 6.85 -4.58
CA ARG A 31 2.54 7.19 -4.02
C ARG A 31 2.86 6.34 -2.80
N ARG A 32 1.87 6.11 -1.95
CA ARG A 32 2.05 5.28 -0.77
C ARG A 32 2.34 3.83 -1.18
N ALA A 33 1.63 3.31 -2.17
CA ALA A 33 1.85 1.96 -2.66
C ALA A 33 3.26 1.80 -3.21
N ALA A 34 3.73 2.78 -3.98
CA ALA A 34 5.08 2.75 -4.53
C ALA A 34 6.12 2.82 -3.42
N GLN A 35 5.84 3.60 -2.39
CA GLN A 35 6.73 3.73 -1.25
C GLN A 35 6.86 2.40 -0.50
N VAL A 36 5.74 1.73 -0.25
CA VAL A 36 5.75 0.44 0.43
C VAL A 36 6.48 -0.59 -0.41
N ARG A 37 6.27 -0.57 -1.72
CA ARG A 37 6.98 -1.48 -2.63
C ARG A 37 8.49 -1.28 -2.57
N ALA A 38 8.93 -0.04 -2.50
CA ALA A 38 10.34 0.28 -2.42
C ALA A 38 10.93 -0.20 -1.09
N MET A 39 10.20 -0.04 0.00
CA MET A 39 10.63 -0.56 1.31
C MET A 39 10.76 -2.08 1.26
N TRP A 40 9.79 -2.73 0.64
CA TRP A 40 9.77 -4.19 0.49
C TRP A 40 11.01 -4.65 -0.27
N ALA A 41 11.32 -3.99 -1.38
CA ALA A 41 12.46 -4.36 -2.20
C ALA A 41 13.78 -4.17 -1.46
N ASP A 42 13.82 -3.28 -0.48
CA ASP A 42 15.01 -3.04 0.32
C ASP A 42 15.18 -4.09 1.43
N ILE A 43 14.08 -4.64 1.90
CA ILE A 43 14.09 -5.52 3.07
C ILE A 43 14.17 -6.99 2.70
N VAL A 44 13.49 -7.42 1.65
CA VAL A 44 13.47 -8.84 1.29
C VAL A 44 14.38 -9.10 0.09
N ASP A 45 14.71 -10.38 -0.10
CA ASP A 45 15.61 -10.80 -1.17
C ASP A 45 14.96 -10.61 -2.53
N GLU A 46 15.81 -10.41 -3.52
CA GLU A 46 15.37 -10.10 -4.87
C GLU A 46 14.46 -11.18 -5.48
N PRO A 47 14.70 -12.49 -5.28
CA PRO A 47 13.75 -13.48 -5.78
C PRO A 47 12.36 -13.31 -5.21
N ILE A 48 12.26 -12.97 -3.94
CA ILE A 48 10.95 -12.72 -3.32
C ILE A 48 10.30 -11.49 -3.91
N VAL A 49 11.09 -10.44 -4.15
CA VAL A 49 10.55 -9.23 -4.76
C VAL A 49 9.92 -9.55 -6.11
N ARG A 50 10.62 -10.31 -6.94
CA ARG A 50 10.13 -10.67 -8.27
C ARG A 50 8.85 -11.49 -8.22
N HIS A 51 8.68 -12.27 -7.18
CA HIS A 51 7.52 -13.14 -7.02
C HIS A 51 6.45 -12.54 -6.13
N THR A 52 6.56 -11.24 -5.83
CA THR A 52 5.56 -10.52 -5.07
C THR A 52 4.67 -9.76 -6.04
N ASN A 53 3.40 -10.16 -6.12
CA ASN A 53 2.44 -9.51 -7.01
C ASN A 53 1.95 -8.18 -6.45
N ALA A 54 1.81 -8.10 -5.14
CA ALA A 54 1.36 -6.87 -4.50
C ALA A 54 1.83 -6.86 -3.06
N VAL A 55 2.15 -5.68 -2.55
CA VAL A 55 2.49 -5.51 -1.15
C VAL A 55 2.02 -4.12 -0.72
N TYR A 56 1.36 -4.05 0.43
CA TYR A 56 0.88 -2.78 0.93
C TYR A 56 0.70 -2.83 2.44
N ILE A 57 0.59 -1.66 3.04
CA ILE A 57 0.35 -1.52 4.46
C ILE A 57 -1.01 -0.83 4.61
N ARG A 58 -1.86 -1.40 5.43
CA ARG A 58 -3.16 -0.79 5.70
C ARG A 58 -3.32 -0.59 7.20
N ARG A 59 -4.10 0.41 7.55
CA ARG A 59 -4.38 0.70 8.95
C ARG A 59 -5.66 -0.03 9.35
N THR A 60 -5.61 -0.70 10.49
CA THR A 60 -6.78 -1.36 11.07
C THR A 60 -6.98 -0.84 12.49
N ASP A 61 -8.06 -1.25 13.11
CA ASP A 61 -8.32 -0.86 14.51
C ASP A 61 -7.23 -1.38 15.44
N ALA A 62 -6.61 -2.47 15.07
CA ALA A 62 -5.55 -3.08 15.88
C ALA A 62 -4.16 -2.55 15.52
N GLY A 63 -4.05 -1.59 14.60
CA GLY A 63 -2.77 -1.05 14.18
C GLY A 63 -2.52 -1.27 12.71
N LYS A 64 -1.25 -1.22 12.31
CA LYS A 64 -0.89 -1.39 10.90
C LYS A 64 -0.73 -2.86 10.57
N GLU A 65 -1.17 -3.22 9.37
CA GLU A 65 -1.05 -4.57 8.85
C GLU A 65 -0.31 -4.54 7.53
N LEU A 66 0.77 -5.32 7.44
CA LEU A 66 1.52 -5.50 6.20
C LEU A 66 0.93 -6.69 5.47
N ILE A 67 0.61 -6.54 4.19
CA ILE A 67 0.01 -7.60 3.40
C ILE A 67 0.84 -7.80 2.15
N ALA A 68 1.27 -9.04 1.92
CA ALA A 68 2.07 -9.39 0.75
C ALA A 68 1.40 -10.54 0.01
N TYR A 69 1.25 -10.38 -1.30
CA TYR A 69 0.74 -11.43 -2.18
C TYR A 69 1.90 -11.95 -3.00
N VAL A 70 2.22 -13.23 -2.82
CA VAL A 70 3.28 -13.87 -3.59
C VAL A 70 2.65 -14.94 -4.48
N ASP A 71 3.37 -15.35 -5.52
CA ASP A 71 2.79 -16.24 -6.51
C ASP A 71 3.10 -17.72 -6.27
N GLU A 72 3.93 -18.04 -5.27
CA GLU A 72 4.26 -19.44 -4.98
C GLU A 72 4.40 -19.68 -3.50
N SER A 73 4.00 -20.88 -3.09
CA SER A 73 3.99 -21.23 -1.68
C SER A 73 5.38 -21.26 -1.05
N MET A 74 6.42 -21.55 -1.83
CA MET A 74 7.77 -21.58 -1.28
C MET A 74 8.20 -20.21 -0.79
N TYR A 75 7.79 -19.16 -1.48
CA TYR A 75 8.12 -17.79 -1.03
C TYR A 75 7.27 -17.39 0.14
N ALA A 76 6.02 -17.84 0.17
CA ALA A 76 5.17 -17.59 1.32
C ALA A 76 5.75 -18.26 2.57
N ALA A 77 6.26 -19.47 2.44
CA ALA A 77 6.86 -20.17 3.57
C ALA A 77 8.11 -19.47 4.06
N GLU A 78 8.93 -18.99 3.13
CA GLU A 78 10.15 -18.29 3.51
C GLU A 78 9.84 -16.98 4.22
N LEU A 79 8.86 -16.24 3.72
CA LEU A 79 8.43 -15.00 4.37
C LEU A 79 7.87 -15.29 5.76
N ASN A 80 7.11 -16.35 5.88
CA ASN A 80 6.54 -16.71 7.16
C ASN A 80 7.62 -17.04 8.19
N ALA A 81 8.67 -17.71 7.76
CA ALA A 81 9.80 -18.05 8.62
C ALA A 81 10.54 -16.80 9.11
N ARG A 82 10.51 -15.73 8.31
CA ARG A 82 11.22 -14.49 8.64
C ARG A 82 10.27 -13.39 9.10
N ARG A 83 9.08 -13.75 9.45
CA ARG A 83 8.01 -12.79 9.74
C ARG A 83 8.43 -11.70 10.74
N GLU A 84 8.96 -12.12 11.86
CA GLU A 84 9.30 -11.16 12.91
C GLU A 84 10.49 -10.29 12.53
N LEU A 85 11.44 -10.86 11.81
CA LEU A 85 12.59 -10.10 11.36
C LEU A 85 12.17 -9.03 10.35
N ILE A 86 11.25 -9.38 9.45
CA ILE A 86 10.77 -8.43 8.45
C ILE A 86 10.04 -7.27 9.14
N LYS A 87 9.18 -7.57 10.10
CA LYS A 87 8.50 -6.54 10.86
C LYS A 87 9.49 -5.62 11.56
N LEU A 88 10.54 -6.20 12.13
CA LEU A 88 11.56 -5.43 12.81
C LEU A 88 12.31 -4.53 11.84
N GLN A 89 12.60 -5.01 10.64
CA GLN A 89 13.29 -4.19 9.64
C GLN A 89 12.43 -3.03 9.18
N PHE A 90 11.13 -3.22 9.02
CA PHE A 90 10.24 -2.12 8.70
C PHE A 90 10.28 -1.05 9.79
N LEU A 91 10.30 -1.47 11.03
CA LEU A 91 10.36 -0.52 12.13
C LEU A 91 11.71 0.22 12.16
N ARG A 92 12.80 -0.53 12.07
CA ARG A 92 14.12 0.06 12.22
C ARG A 92 14.52 0.95 11.07
N ARG A 93 14.19 0.54 9.86
CA ARG A 93 14.63 1.29 8.69
C ARG A 93 13.69 2.43 8.32
N TYR A 94 12.41 2.25 8.58
CA TYR A 94 11.41 3.18 8.04
C TYR A 94 10.45 3.71 9.09
N GLY A 95 10.57 3.28 10.33
CA GLY A 95 9.66 3.71 11.37
C GLY A 95 8.24 3.18 11.21
N GLU A 96 8.08 2.11 10.42
CA GLU A 96 6.77 1.50 10.21
C GLU A 96 6.55 0.42 11.25
N GLU A 97 5.67 0.71 12.18
CA GLU A 97 5.39 -0.24 13.25
C GLU A 97 4.28 -1.18 12.82
N ILE A 98 4.70 -2.36 12.33
CA ILE A 98 3.77 -3.35 11.78
C ILE A 98 3.27 -4.24 12.91
N GLY A 99 1.96 -4.22 13.15
CA GLY A 99 1.37 -5.06 14.18
C GLY A 99 1.06 -6.47 13.69
N ALA A 100 0.74 -6.62 12.42
CA ALA A 100 0.41 -7.91 11.84
C ALA A 100 0.98 -8.01 10.43
N PHE A 101 1.39 -9.20 10.04
CA PHE A 101 1.92 -9.43 8.70
C PHE A 101 1.17 -10.61 8.10
N LYS A 102 0.44 -10.34 7.02
CA LYS A 102 -0.36 -11.33 6.33
C LYS A 102 0.28 -11.68 5.00
N ILE A 103 0.48 -12.97 4.76
CA ILE A 103 1.13 -13.47 3.55
C ILE A 103 0.12 -14.34 2.82
N LEU A 104 -0.16 -13.99 1.57
CA LEU A 104 -1.18 -14.66 0.78
C LEU A 104 -0.58 -15.12 -0.54
N ILE A 105 -1.17 -16.16 -1.11
CA ILE A 105 -0.72 -16.69 -2.39
C ILE A 105 -1.72 -16.30 -3.44
N SER A 106 -1.21 -15.72 -4.54
CA SER A 106 -2.07 -15.25 -5.62
C SER A 106 -1.37 -15.56 -6.93
N ARG A 107 -1.65 -16.74 -7.47
CA ARG A 107 -0.94 -17.22 -8.65
C ARG A 107 -1.46 -16.60 -9.91
N GLY A 108 -0.64 -15.73 -10.49
CA GLY A 108 -0.87 -15.24 -11.82
C GLY A 108 -2.09 -14.38 -12.04
N ARG A 109 -2.98 -14.29 -11.06
CA ARG A 109 -4.24 -13.59 -11.27
C ARG A 109 -4.04 -12.15 -11.66
N TYR A 110 -3.16 -11.47 -10.96
CA TYR A 110 -2.94 -10.05 -11.22
C TYR A 110 -2.06 -9.79 -12.42
N LYS A 111 -1.42 -10.82 -12.92
CA LYS A 111 -0.53 -10.64 -14.05
C LYS A 111 -1.27 -10.56 -15.37
N HIS A 112 -2.54 -10.90 -15.37
CA HIS A 112 -3.31 -10.93 -16.59
C HIS A 112 -4.21 -9.72 -16.75
N ASN A 113 -4.12 -8.79 -15.84
CA ASN A 113 -4.92 -7.58 -15.93
C ASN A 113 -4.10 -6.38 -16.30
#